data_3be8b3717e7c8331317fb0e98a1cc02d
#
_entry.id   3be8b3717e7c8331317fb0e98a1cc02d
#
_cell.length_a   1.000
_cell.length_b   1.000
_cell.length_c   1.000
_cell.angle_alpha   90.00
_cell.angle_beta   90.00
_cell.angle_gamma   90.00
#
_symmetry.space_group_name_H-M   'P 1'
#
loop_
_entity.id
_entity.type
_entity.pdbx_description
1 polymer ?
#
loop_
_entity_poly.entity_id
_entity_poly.type
_entity_poly.pdbx_seq_one_letter_code
_entity_poly.pdbx_strand_id
1 'polypeptide(L)'
;PVDQIGMNVKIWIDRPITSFLRTREYYKHKDYRGGIEPIPDIVLFSQEIHGDFRRRNNEDTFRTMLMAIEVKASERESSRLTPGEICEDIQKLKAFRNEARRRRKNFVPTMVILDTAPIEQERMTSKSLEIILSKAKTNNVGLFYLAPEFEKIQQWNISKLSIH
;
A
#
# COMPACT_ATOMS: atom_id res chain seq x y z
N PRO A 1 1.48 -17.53 -11.09
CA PRO A 1 0.19 -17.69 -11.77
C PRO A 1 -0.57 -16.37 -11.75
N VAL A 2 -1.24 -16.06 -12.85
CA VAL A 2 -1.96 -14.77 -13.03
C VAL A 2 -3.10 -14.62 -12.01
N ASP A 3 -3.65 -15.73 -11.57
CA ASP A 3 -4.78 -15.78 -10.62
C ASP A 3 -4.43 -15.30 -9.20
N GLN A 4 -3.15 -15.07 -8.91
CA GLN A 4 -2.68 -14.61 -7.60
C GLN A 4 -2.43 -13.09 -7.56
N ILE A 5 -2.65 -12.37 -8.67
CA ILE A 5 -2.44 -10.94 -8.74
C ILE A 5 -3.79 -10.25 -8.93
N GLY A 6 -4.15 -9.38 -8.00
CA GLY A 6 -5.34 -8.55 -8.07
C GLY A 6 -5.02 -7.07 -8.19
N MET A 7 -5.72 -6.36 -9.06
CA MET A 7 -5.65 -4.90 -9.16
C MET A 7 -6.92 -4.27 -8.59
N ASN A 8 -6.75 -3.22 -7.80
CA ASN A 8 -7.85 -2.48 -7.16
C ASN A 8 -8.81 -3.42 -6.40
N VAL A 9 -8.26 -4.41 -5.71
CA VAL A 9 -9.05 -5.38 -4.97
C VAL A 9 -9.60 -4.75 -3.70
N LYS A 10 -10.90 -4.88 -3.49
CA LYS A 10 -11.57 -4.42 -2.29
C LYS A 10 -11.35 -5.41 -1.15
N ILE A 11 -10.51 -5.01 -0.19
CA ILE A 11 -10.20 -5.83 0.99
C ILE A 11 -11.17 -5.48 2.12
N TRP A 12 -12.12 -6.34 2.37
CA TRP A 12 -13.05 -6.11 3.47
C TRP A 12 -12.43 -6.45 4.83
N ILE A 13 -12.49 -5.49 5.76
CA ILE A 13 -12.09 -5.67 7.16
C ILE A 13 -13.31 -5.39 8.04
N ASP A 14 -13.89 -6.45 8.54
CA ASP A 14 -14.96 -6.36 9.53
C ASP A 14 -14.41 -5.90 10.88
N ARG A 15 -15.13 -4.99 11.53
CA ARG A 15 -14.83 -4.50 12.89
C ARG A 15 -13.33 -4.20 13.10
N PRO A 16 -12.79 -3.15 12.49
CA PRO A 16 -11.38 -2.83 12.60
C PRO A 16 -10.93 -2.67 14.06
N ILE A 17 -9.80 -3.24 14.39
CA ILE A 17 -9.24 -3.29 15.75
C ILE A 17 -8.28 -2.12 16.00
N THR A 18 -7.52 -1.70 14.97
CA THR A 18 -6.55 -0.62 15.10
C THR A 18 -7.25 0.74 15.21
N SER A 19 -6.72 1.63 16.05
CA SER A 19 -7.29 2.97 16.27
C SER A 19 -7.42 3.77 14.98
N PHE A 20 -6.41 3.72 14.11
CA PHE A 20 -6.43 4.41 12.82
C PHE A 20 -7.61 3.97 11.94
N LEU A 21 -7.85 2.67 11.82
CA LEU A 21 -8.93 2.14 10.98
C LEU A 21 -10.31 2.33 11.64
N ARG A 22 -10.38 2.27 12.97
CA ARG A 22 -11.60 2.60 13.73
C ARG A 22 -12.02 4.06 13.52
N THR A 23 -11.07 4.98 13.53
CA THR A 23 -11.37 6.39 13.26
C THR A 23 -11.92 6.57 11.86
N ARG A 24 -11.32 5.92 10.86
CA ARG A 24 -11.84 5.94 9.49
C ARG A 24 -13.24 5.34 9.36
N GLU A 25 -13.54 4.25 10.07
CA GLU A 25 -14.88 3.67 10.10
C GLU A 25 -15.89 4.62 10.75
N TYR A 26 -15.50 5.27 11.84
CA TYR A 26 -16.38 6.21 12.56
C TYR A 26 -16.91 7.34 11.68
N TYR A 27 -16.08 7.86 10.78
CA TYR A 27 -16.47 8.94 9.85
C TYR A 27 -17.24 8.47 8.61
N LYS A 28 -17.48 7.17 8.45
CA LYS A 28 -18.36 6.68 7.39
C LYS A 28 -19.82 7.03 7.67
N HIS A 29 -20.59 7.11 6.59
CA HIS A 29 -22.04 7.21 6.69
C HIS A 29 -22.62 6.03 7.51
N LYS A 30 -23.67 6.29 8.29
CA LYS A 30 -24.28 5.33 9.21
C LYS A 30 -24.63 3.99 8.55
N ASP A 31 -25.13 4.03 7.32
CA ASP A 31 -25.56 2.85 6.57
C ASP A 31 -24.41 1.97 6.09
N TYR A 32 -23.16 2.46 6.18
CA TYR A 32 -21.96 1.74 5.75
C TYR A 32 -21.01 1.39 6.91
N ARG A 33 -21.48 1.51 8.15
CA ARG A 33 -20.72 1.10 9.33
C ARG A 33 -20.70 -0.42 9.48
N GLY A 34 -19.67 -0.92 10.12
CA GLY A 34 -19.47 -2.36 10.35
C GLY A 34 -18.16 -2.88 9.80
N GLY A 35 -17.43 -2.02 9.08
CA GLY A 35 -16.10 -2.35 8.54
C GLY A 35 -15.55 -1.29 7.63
N ILE A 36 -14.34 -1.52 7.16
CA ILE A 36 -13.66 -0.68 6.18
C ILE A 36 -13.26 -1.52 4.97
N GLU A 37 -13.06 -0.86 3.86
CA GLU A 37 -12.73 -1.50 2.59
C GLU A 37 -11.54 -0.76 1.96
N PRO A 38 -10.29 -1.02 2.45
CA PRO A 38 -9.11 -0.54 1.75
C PRO A 38 -9.01 -1.17 0.36
N ILE A 39 -8.52 -0.39 -0.60
CA ILE A 39 -8.37 -0.80 -2.00
C ILE A 39 -6.94 -0.52 -2.41
N PRO A 40 -5.97 -1.41 -2.11
CA PRO A 40 -4.63 -1.31 -2.65
C PRO A 40 -4.63 -1.37 -4.17
N ASP A 41 -3.69 -0.68 -4.81
CA ASP A 41 -3.58 -0.69 -6.28
C ASP A 41 -3.29 -2.10 -6.80
N ILE A 42 -2.36 -2.83 -6.14
CA ILE A 42 -2.01 -4.20 -6.48
C ILE A 42 -1.96 -5.05 -5.21
N VAL A 43 -2.49 -6.26 -5.29
CA VAL A 43 -2.39 -7.26 -4.22
C VAL A 43 -1.86 -8.56 -4.79
N LEU A 44 -0.90 -9.16 -4.08
CA LEU A 44 -0.45 -10.51 -4.36
C LEU A 44 -1.03 -11.45 -3.31
N PHE A 45 -1.57 -12.56 -3.76
CA PHE A 45 -2.18 -13.60 -2.93
C PHE A 45 -1.37 -14.89 -2.92
N SER A 46 -1.52 -15.68 -1.88
CA SER A 46 -1.01 -17.05 -1.85
C SER A 46 -1.80 -17.96 -2.81
N GLN A 47 -1.27 -19.14 -3.08
CA GLN A 47 -1.96 -20.16 -3.90
C GLN A 47 -3.26 -20.67 -3.26
N GLU A 48 -3.47 -20.36 -1.99
CA GLU A 48 -4.68 -20.74 -1.25
C GLU A 48 -5.87 -19.83 -1.51
N ILE A 49 -5.72 -18.80 -2.36
CA ILE A 49 -6.86 -17.94 -2.73
C ILE A 49 -7.86 -18.74 -3.56
N HIS A 50 -9.09 -18.77 -3.11
CA HIS A 50 -10.18 -19.46 -3.80
C HIS A 50 -11.35 -18.52 -4.05
N GLY A 51 -12.09 -18.80 -5.11
CA GLY A 51 -13.28 -18.03 -5.49
C GLY A 51 -12.96 -16.66 -6.07
N ASP A 52 -13.97 -15.83 -6.12
CA ASP A 52 -13.86 -14.48 -6.67
C ASP A 52 -13.37 -13.51 -5.58
N PHE A 53 -12.06 -13.28 -5.51
CA PHE A 53 -11.45 -12.34 -4.56
C PHE A 53 -11.82 -10.86 -4.82
N ARG A 54 -12.50 -10.56 -5.92
CA ARG A 54 -13.00 -9.21 -6.23
C ARG A 54 -14.32 -8.92 -5.51
N ARG A 55 -14.99 -9.94 -4.98
CA ARG A 55 -16.24 -9.75 -4.27
C ARG A 55 -16.01 -9.16 -2.89
N ARG A 56 -16.83 -8.17 -2.57
CA ARG A 56 -16.89 -7.58 -1.24
C ARG A 56 -17.19 -8.66 -0.19
N ASN A 57 -16.59 -8.53 0.99
CA ASN A 57 -16.76 -9.44 2.14
C ASN A 57 -16.18 -10.86 1.93
N ASN A 58 -15.27 -11.04 1.00
CA ASN A 58 -14.54 -12.29 0.91
C ASN A 58 -13.44 -12.32 2.00
N GLU A 59 -13.63 -13.16 3.02
CA GLU A 59 -12.67 -13.32 4.13
C GLU A 59 -11.33 -13.88 3.65
N ASP A 60 -11.33 -14.71 2.63
CA ASP A 60 -10.12 -15.28 2.06
C ASP A 60 -9.20 -14.22 1.46
N THR A 61 -9.77 -13.15 0.91
CA THR A 61 -9.01 -12.05 0.33
C THR A 61 -8.01 -11.46 1.34
N PHE A 62 -8.45 -11.24 2.57
CA PHE A 62 -7.57 -10.71 3.61
C PHE A 62 -6.64 -11.78 4.20
N ARG A 63 -7.14 -13.01 4.31
CA ARG A 63 -6.41 -14.15 4.89
C ARG A 63 -5.23 -14.60 4.04
N THR A 64 -5.38 -14.59 2.72
CA THR A 64 -4.40 -15.12 1.75
C THR A 64 -3.49 -14.05 1.16
N MET A 65 -3.63 -12.79 1.57
CA MET A 65 -2.83 -11.69 1.07
C MET A 65 -1.35 -11.83 1.52
N LEU A 66 -0.43 -11.82 0.56
CA LEU A 66 1.02 -11.85 0.76
C LEU A 66 1.65 -10.46 0.68
N MET A 67 1.16 -9.62 -0.23
CA MET A 67 1.68 -8.27 -0.44
C MET A 67 0.55 -7.32 -0.81
N ALA A 68 0.61 -6.09 -0.30
CA ALA A 68 -0.24 -4.99 -0.74
C ALA A 68 0.66 -3.84 -1.22
N ILE A 69 0.40 -3.36 -2.41
CA ILE A 69 1.20 -2.34 -3.10
C ILE A 69 0.33 -1.13 -3.37
N GLU A 70 0.81 0.04 -2.97
CA GLU A 70 0.31 1.34 -3.42
C GLU A 70 1.29 1.92 -4.43
N VAL A 71 0.78 2.49 -5.50
CA VAL A 71 1.55 3.07 -6.60
C VAL A 71 1.28 4.56 -6.68
N LYS A 72 2.33 5.36 -6.76
CA LYS A 72 2.24 6.78 -7.11
C LYS A 72 3.06 7.04 -8.35
N ALA A 73 2.45 7.67 -9.33
CA ALA A 73 3.11 8.01 -10.58
C ALA A 73 2.99 9.51 -10.88
N SER A 74 4.08 10.09 -11.34
CA SER A 74 4.13 11.41 -11.96
C SER A 74 4.69 11.24 -13.37
N GLU A 75 3.81 11.16 -14.34
CA GLU A 75 4.17 10.90 -15.75
C GLU A 75 3.83 12.06 -16.67
N ARG A 76 3.11 13.07 -16.17
CA ARG A 76 2.60 14.20 -16.95
C ARG A 76 3.08 15.51 -16.37
N GLU A 77 3.07 16.55 -17.20
CA GLU A 77 3.25 17.92 -16.74
C GLU A 77 2.21 18.28 -15.68
N SER A 78 2.61 19.08 -14.71
CA SER A 78 1.78 19.54 -13.60
C SER A 78 1.24 18.43 -12.68
N SER A 79 1.81 17.25 -12.70
CA SER A 79 1.42 16.12 -11.86
C SER A 79 2.42 15.80 -10.73
N ARG A 80 3.05 16.82 -10.17
CA ARG A 80 4.09 16.69 -9.15
C ARG A 80 3.61 15.89 -7.95
N LEU A 81 4.37 14.87 -7.58
CA LEU A 81 4.14 14.10 -6.36
C LEU A 81 4.54 14.89 -5.12
N THR A 82 3.70 14.83 -4.09
CA THR A 82 3.99 15.47 -2.81
C THR A 82 4.43 14.46 -1.76
N PRO A 83 5.46 14.76 -0.96
CA PRO A 83 5.88 13.87 0.12
C PRO A 83 4.75 13.59 1.14
N GLY A 84 3.86 14.56 1.34
CA GLY A 84 2.74 14.44 2.27
C GLY A 84 1.79 13.31 1.90
N GLU A 85 1.34 13.28 0.66
CA GLU A 85 0.42 12.23 0.15
C GLU A 85 1.06 10.83 0.21
N ILE A 86 2.34 10.73 -0.20
CA ILE A 86 3.07 9.46 -0.14
C ILE A 86 3.23 8.99 1.30
N CYS A 87 3.58 9.90 2.23
CA CYS A 87 3.69 9.58 3.64
C CYS A 87 2.36 9.15 4.26
N GLU A 88 1.24 9.71 3.80
CA GLU A 88 -0.10 9.28 4.22
C GLU A 88 -0.39 7.84 3.76
N ASP A 89 -0.08 7.50 2.51
CA ASP A 89 -0.29 6.14 2.00
C ASP A 89 0.62 5.12 2.69
N ILE A 90 1.86 5.49 3.02
CA ILE A 90 2.73 4.67 3.87
C ILE A 90 2.09 4.41 5.25
N GLN A 91 1.42 5.40 5.84
CA GLN A 91 0.69 5.21 7.11
C GLN A 91 -0.53 4.31 6.96
N LYS A 92 -1.26 4.42 5.86
CA LYS A 92 -2.39 3.52 5.53
C LYS A 92 -1.92 2.07 5.41
N LEU A 93 -0.85 1.84 4.64
CA LEU A 93 -0.23 0.52 4.49
C LEU A 93 0.23 -0.08 5.83
N LYS A 94 0.89 0.72 6.68
CA LYS A 94 1.25 0.30 8.05
C LYS A 94 0.03 -0.08 8.87
N ALA A 95 -1.00 0.76 8.87
CA ALA A 95 -2.20 0.52 9.66
C ALA A 95 -2.90 -0.76 9.19
N PHE A 96 -2.95 -0.99 7.89
CA PHE A 96 -3.52 -2.18 7.28
C PHE A 96 -2.74 -3.45 7.69
N ARG A 97 -1.39 -3.41 7.63
CA ARG A 97 -0.56 -4.52 8.14
C ARG A 97 -0.75 -4.76 9.63
N ASN A 98 -0.85 -3.71 10.44
CA ASN A 98 -1.08 -3.85 11.88
C ASN A 98 -2.42 -4.52 12.18
N GLU A 99 -3.44 -4.24 11.38
CA GLU A 99 -4.73 -4.91 11.45
C GLU A 99 -4.60 -6.40 11.15
N ALA A 100 -3.88 -6.74 10.07
CA ALA A 100 -3.60 -8.14 9.71
C ALA A 100 -2.88 -8.88 10.84
N ARG A 101 -1.83 -8.27 11.41
CA ARG A 101 -1.05 -8.86 12.52
C ARG A 101 -1.90 -9.14 13.76
N ARG A 102 -2.83 -8.26 14.11
CA ARG A 102 -3.77 -8.47 15.22
C ARG A 102 -4.72 -9.63 14.96
N ARG A 103 -4.93 -9.98 13.71
CA ARG A 103 -5.70 -11.15 13.25
C ARG A 103 -4.82 -12.37 12.97
N ARG A 104 -3.56 -12.36 13.44
CA ARG A 104 -2.57 -13.44 13.23
C ARG A 104 -2.26 -13.69 11.76
N LYS A 105 -2.33 -12.63 10.93
CA LYS A 105 -1.95 -12.63 9.53
C LYS A 105 -0.85 -11.59 9.32
N ASN A 106 -0.11 -11.73 8.26
CA ASN A 106 0.93 -10.78 7.89
C ASN A 106 1.03 -10.70 6.37
N PHE A 107 1.36 -9.52 5.89
CA PHE A 107 1.68 -9.28 4.50
C PHE A 107 2.78 -8.23 4.39
N VAL A 108 3.39 -8.14 3.22
CA VAL A 108 4.42 -7.16 2.91
C VAL A 108 3.75 -5.88 2.37
N PRO A 109 3.71 -4.78 3.16
CA PRO A 109 3.25 -3.51 2.65
C PRO A 109 4.34 -2.87 1.81
N THR A 110 4.00 -2.43 0.61
CA THR A 110 4.97 -1.89 -0.34
C THR A 110 4.44 -0.61 -1.00
N MET A 111 5.30 0.39 -1.09
CA MET A 111 5.08 1.63 -1.82
C MET A 111 5.94 1.62 -3.08
N VAL A 112 5.35 1.90 -4.23
CA VAL A 112 6.04 2.07 -5.50
C VAL A 112 5.85 3.51 -5.97
N ILE A 113 6.93 4.17 -6.33
CA ILE A 113 6.93 5.55 -6.81
C ILE A 113 7.59 5.59 -8.18
N LEU A 114 6.83 6.03 -9.17
CA LEU A 114 7.28 6.27 -10.54
C LEU A 114 7.36 7.79 -10.75
N ASP A 115 8.54 8.35 -10.58
CA ASP A 115 8.78 9.80 -10.68
C ASP A 115 9.42 10.13 -12.01
N THR A 116 8.64 10.00 -13.08
CA THR A 116 9.07 10.09 -14.47
C THR A 116 8.53 11.33 -15.18
N ALA A 117 8.17 12.38 -14.42
CA ALA A 117 7.71 13.64 -14.99
C ALA A 117 8.66 14.15 -16.07
N PRO A 118 8.16 14.62 -17.22
CA PRO A 118 9.00 15.13 -18.32
C PRO A 118 9.84 16.30 -17.88
N ILE A 119 9.27 17.17 -17.05
CA ILE A 119 9.93 18.37 -16.54
C ILE A 119 10.68 18.02 -15.25
N GLU A 120 12.00 18.12 -15.26
CA GLU A 120 12.86 17.77 -14.13
C GLU A 120 12.49 18.50 -12.84
N GLN A 121 12.13 19.79 -12.93
CA GLN A 121 11.73 20.60 -11.78
C GLN A 121 10.43 20.12 -11.11
N GLU A 122 9.64 19.31 -11.79
CA GLU A 122 8.44 18.70 -11.25
C GLU A 122 8.71 17.37 -10.53
N ARG A 123 9.92 16.82 -10.66
CA ARG A 123 10.31 15.61 -9.94
C ARG A 123 10.60 15.89 -8.48
N MET A 124 10.59 14.85 -7.68
CA MET A 124 10.88 14.96 -6.25
C MET A 124 12.31 15.43 -6.00
N THR A 125 12.46 16.37 -5.09
CA THR A 125 13.79 16.78 -4.61
C THR A 125 14.41 15.70 -3.73
N SER A 126 15.74 15.68 -3.60
CA SER A 126 16.45 14.79 -2.68
C SER A 126 15.90 14.88 -1.24
N LYS A 127 15.60 16.10 -0.78
CA LYS A 127 14.98 16.33 0.54
C LYS A 127 13.61 15.65 0.67
N SER A 128 12.77 15.72 -0.36
CA SER A 128 11.48 15.04 -0.39
C SER A 128 11.64 13.53 -0.32
N LEU A 129 12.59 12.99 -1.06
CA LEU A 129 12.90 11.57 -1.07
C LEU A 129 13.42 11.09 0.29
N GLU A 130 14.30 11.85 0.95
CA GLU A 130 14.77 11.53 2.31
C GLU A 130 13.64 11.45 3.33
N ILE A 131 12.66 12.35 3.27
CA ILE A 131 11.47 12.33 4.13
C ILE A 131 10.68 11.03 3.92
N ILE A 132 10.43 10.67 2.67
CA ILE A 132 9.68 9.46 2.30
C ILE A 132 10.44 8.21 2.74
N LEU A 133 11.75 8.15 2.48
CA LEU A 133 12.62 7.05 2.90
C LEU A 133 12.61 6.85 4.41
N SER A 134 12.78 7.93 5.16
CA SER A 134 12.72 7.90 6.62
C SER A 134 11.36 7.39 7.10
N LYS A 135 10.28 7.85 6.48
CA LYS A 135 8.92 7.42 6.81
C LYS A 135 8.69 5.95 6.51
N ALA A 136 9.10 5.47 5.33
CA ALA A 136 8.98 4.07 4.95
C ALA A 136 9.77 3.16 5.90
N LYS A 137 11.02 3.53 6.21
CA LYS A 137 11.88 2.81 7.15
C LYS A 137 11.27 2.72 8.54
N THR A 138 10.84 3.85 9.10
CA THR A 138 10.24 3.92 10.45
C THR A 138 8.94 3.11 10.55
N ASN A 139 8.19 3.02 9.46
CA ASN A 139 6.93 2.27 9.41
C ASN A 139 7.11 0.84 8.90
N ASN A 140 8.33 0.42 8.56
CA ASN A 140 8.64 -0.89 8.01
C ASN A 140 7.76 -1.20 6.78
N VAL A 141 7.71 -0.28 5.83
CA VAL A 141 7.06 -0.40 4.53
C VAL A 141 8.16 -0.50 3.48
N GLY A 142 8.05 -1.47 2.58
CA GLY A 142 8.94 -1.57 1.43
C GLY A 142 8.78 -0.35 0.53
N LEU A 143 9.86 0.12 -0.08
CA LEU A 143 9.83 1.25 -0.98
C LEU A 143 10.64 0.94 -2.24
N PHE A 144 10.02 1.14 -3.39
CA PHE A 144 10.68 1.23 -4.70
C PHE A 144 10.52 2.64 -5.22
N TYR A 145 11.61 3.22 -5.68
CA TYR A 145 11.63 4.52 -6.32
C TYR A 145 12.31 4.39 -7.68
N LEU A 146 11.64 4.83 -8.71
CA LEU A 146 12.12 4.87 -10.09
C LEU A 146 12.01 6.29 -10.63
N ALA A 147 13.11 6.81 -11.11
CA ALA A 147 13.22 8.10 -11.80
C ALA A 147 14.24 7.99 -12.94
N PRO A 148 14.17 8.85 -13.98
CA PRO A 148 15.07 8.78 -15.13
C PRO A 148 16.56 8.96 -14.78
N GLU A 149 16.86 9.64 -13.67
CA GLU A 149 18.23 9.87 -13.19
C GLU A 149 18.88 8.62 -12.60
N PHE A 150 18.10 7.60 -12.32
CA PHE A 150 18.58 6.34 -11.74
C PHE A 150 18.59 5.25 -12.80
N GLU A 151 19.76 4.74 -13.14
CA GLU A 151 19.91 3.56 -14.01
C GLU A 151 19.34 2.28 -13.35
N LYS A 152 19.20 2.28 -12.01
CA LYS A 152 18.73 1.14 -11.23
C LYS A 152 17.61 1.57 -10.30
N ILE A 153 16.65 0.67 -10.13
CA ILE A 153 15.58 0.83 -9.15
C ILE A 153 16.19 0.95 -7.75
N GLN A 154 15.87 2.01 -7.05
CA GLN A 154 16.23 2.16 -5.65
C GLN A 154 15.29 1.33 -4.78
N GLN A 155 15.84 0.40 -3.99
CA GLN A 155 15.07 -0.53 -3.15
C GLN A 155 15.46 -0.36 -1.69
N TRP A 156 14.45 -0.25 -0.80
CA TRP A 156 14.66 -0.18 0.63
C TRP A 156 13.74 -1.12 1.39
N ASN A 157 14.25 -1.72 2.46
CA ASN A 157 13.52 -2.57 3.41
C ASN A 157 12.94 -3.89 2.87
N ILE A 158 13.31 -4.35 1.65
CA ILE A 158 12.76 -5.58 1.08
C ILE A 158 13.45 -6.81 1.65
N SER A 159 14.75 -6.74 1.89
CA SER A 159 15.54 -7.87 2.41
C SER A 159 15.16 -8.31 3.84
N LYS A 160 14.41 -7.49 4.58
CA LYS A 160 13.94 -7.79 5.95
C LYS A 160 12.51 -8.30 6.01
N LEU A 161 11.86 -8.45 4.88
CA LEU A 161 10.49 -8.92 4.79
C LEU A 161 10.48 -10.44 4.60
N SER A 162 10.85 -11.17 5.64
CA SER A 162 10.70 -12.63 5.65
C SER A 162 9.22 -12.96 5.58
N ILE A 163 8.82 -13.64 4.54
CA ILE A 163 7.51 -14.28 4.41
C ILE A 163 7.64 -15.61 5.16
N HIS A 164 7.12 -15.64 6.37
CA HIS A 164 6.98 -16.88 7.16
C HIS A 164 5.52 -17.31 7.14
#